data_88e155ea974f97a1730b3402d3d2c522
#
_entry.id   88e155ea974f97a1730b3402d3d2c522
#
_cell.length_a   1.000
_cell.length_b   1.000
_cell.length_c   1.000
_cell.angle_alpha   90.00
_cell.angle_beta   90.00
_cell.angle_gamma   90.00
#
_symmetry.space_group_name_H-M   'P 1'
#
loop_
_entity.id
_entity.type
_entity.pdbx_description
1 polymer ?
#
loop_
_entity_poly.entity_id
_entity_poly.type
_entity_poly.pdbx_seq_one_letter_code
_entity_poly.pdbx_strand_id
1 'polypeptide(L)'
;SAASDVYKRQRYYLRHLPFVLRAAAFALLVVALARPQDVERLSHTNTEGIDIMLAIDVSGSMLARDFRPDRITAAKEVAGSFIADRYGDRIGLVAFAGEAFTQSPLTTDQGTLQTLLSRIRSGLIEDGTAIGNGLATAINRLRESEAKSKVIILLTDGVNNHGEIAPLTAAEIAKAQGIRVYT
;
A
#
# COMPACT_ATOMS: atom_id res chain seq x y z
N SER A 1 -40.83 26.15 -59.61
CA SER A 1 -39.91 25.17 -60.24
C SER A 1 -39.19 24.43 -59.13
N ALA A 2 -39.37 23.11 -59.09
CA ALA A 2 -38.85 22.24 -57.96
C ALA A 2 -37.37 22.45 -57.59
N ALA A 3 -36.53 22.88 -58.51
CA ALA A 3 -35.10 23.13 -58.26
C ALA A 3 -34.86 24.36 -57.38
N SER A 4 -35.73 25.40 -57.43
CA SER A 4 -35.56 26.59 -56.56
C SER A 4 -35.96 26.35 -55.10
N ASP A 5 -36.84 25.41 -54.86
CA ASP A 5 -37.31 25.08 -53.50
C ASP A 5 -36.35 24.19 -52.79
N VAL A 6 -35.64 23.30 -53.51
CA VAL A 6 -34.55 22.49 -52.96
C VAL A 6 -33.35 23.36 -52.53
N TYR A 7 -33.00 24.37 -53.34
CA TYR A 7 -31.92 25.31 -53.06
C TYR A 7 -32.19 26.21 -51.84
N LYS A 8 -33.44 26.64 -51.65
CA LYS A 8 -33.89 27.44 -50.50
C LYS A 8 -33.84 26.62 -49.20
N ARG A 9 -34.26 25.35 -49.27
CA ARG A 9 -34.24 24.43 -48.14
C ARG A 9 -32.80 24.10 -47.69
N GLN A 10 -31.92 23.89 -48.65
CA GLN A 10 -30.52 23.59 -48.40
C GLN A 10 -29.78 24.77 -47.76
N ARG A 11 -30.06 26.03 -48.17
CA ARG A 11 -29.51 27.24 -47.56
C ARG A 11 -29.97 27.46 -46.10
N TYR A 12 -31.16 27.05 -45.79
CA TYR A 12 -31.70 27.15 -44.42
C TYR A 12 -30.96 26.22 -43.44
N TYR A 13 -30.67 25.00 -43.83
CA TYR A 13 -29.89 24.06 -43.03
C TYR A 13 -28.42 24.45 -42.95
N LEU A 14 -27.83 24.92 -44.02
CA LEU A 14 -26.43 25.36 -44.04
C LEU A 14 -26.20 26.61 -43.19
N ARG A 15 -27.18 27.44 -42.95
CA ARG A 15 -27.08 28.62 -42.11
C ARG A 15 -26.88 28.29 -40.63
N HIS A 16 -27.44 27.20 -40.15
CA HIS A 16 -27.33 26.77 -38.76
C HIS A 16 -26.18 25.79 -38.51
N LEU A 17 -25.61 25.21 -39.57
CA LEU A 17 -24.51 24.26 -39.49
C LEU A 17 -23.29 24.80 -38.73
N PRO A 18 -22.78 26.03 -38.97
CA PRO A 18 -21.64 26.55 -38.24
C PRO A 18 -21.95 26.80 -36.75
N PHE A 19 -23.20 27.09 -36.41
CA PHE A 19 -23.59 27.24 -35.01
C PHE A 19 -23.62 25.89 -34.29
N VAL A 20 -24.17 24.85 -34.93
CA VAL A 20 -24.18 23.48 -34.39
C VAL A 20 -22.76 22.94 -34.23
N LEU A 21 -21.86 23.18 -35.22
CA LEU A 21 -20.47 22.78 -35.14
C LEU A 21 -19.73 23.47 -34.00
N ARG A 22 -19.97 24.76 -33.77
CA ARG A 22 -19.39 25.49 -32.64
C ARG A 22 -19.89 24.98 -31.30
N ALA A 23 -21.19 24.70 -31.18
CA ALA A 23 -21.78 24.14 -29.98
C ALA A 23 -21.22 22.74 -29.68
N ALA A 24 -21.09 21.89 -30.70
CA ALA A 24 -20.49 20.57 -30.57
C ALA A 24 -18.99 20.65 -30.17
N ALA A 25 -18.23 21.54 -30.78
CA ALA A 25 -16.82 21.76 -30.42
C ALA A 25 -16.70 22.23 -28.97
N PHE A 26 -17.54 23.15 -28.50
CA PHE A 26 -17.56 23.60 -27.11
C PHE A 26 -17.92 22.48 -26.13
N ALA A 27 -18.94 21.67 -26.46
CA ALA A 27 -19.33 20.51 -25.68
C ALA A 27 -18.17 19.49 -25.54
N LEU A 28 -17.48 19.18 -26.65
CA LEU A 28 -16.31 18.31 -26.65
C LEU A 28 -15.17 18.87 -25.83
N LEU A 29 -14.96 20.19 -25.86
CA LEU A 29 -13.93 20.85 -25.07
C LEU A 29 -14.24 20.77 -23.57
N VAL A 30 -15.50 20.93 -23.18
CA VAL A 30 -15.94 20.75 -21.79
C VAL A 30 -15.72 19.31 -21.32
N VAL A 31 -16.05 18.31 -22.14
CA VAL A 31 -15.81 16.90 -21.84
C VAL A 31 -14.30 16.61 -21.71
N ALA A 32 -13.50 17.17 -22.60
CA ALA A 32 -12.03 17.02 -22.54
C ALA A 32 -11.43 17.65 -21.28
N LEU A 33 -11.92 18.83 -20.87
CA LEU A 33 -11.50 19.50 -19.63
C LEU A 33 -11.97 18.76 -18.37
N ALA A 34 -13.13 18.11 -18.42
CA ALA A 34 -13.66 17.32 -17.30
C ALA A 34 -12.79 16.09 -16.99
N ARG A 35 -11.83 15.72 -17.88
CA ARG A 35 -10.95 14.55 -17.72
C ARG A 35 -11.71 13.38 -17.09
N PRO A 36 -12.72 12.80 -17.76
CA PRO A 36 -13.36 11.62 -17.22
C PRO A 36 -12.26 10.55 -17.01
N GLN A 37 -11.83 10.39 -15.76
CA GLN A 37 -10.96 9.29 -15.40
C GLN A 37 -11.88 8.13 -15.09
N ASP A 38 -11.76 7.06 -15.84
CA ASP A 38 -12.24 5.76 -15.41
C ASP A 38 -11.47 5.42 -14.14
N VAL A 39 -12.01 5.81 -13.00
CA VAL A 39 -11.63 5.18 -11.75
C VAL A 39 -12.13 3.75 -11.91
N GLU A 40 -11.27 2.83 -12.39
CA GLU A 40 -11.45 1.44 -12.06
C GLU A 40 -11.56 1.42 -10.53
N ARG A 41 -12.77 1.50 -10.04
CA ARG A 41 -13.08 0.95 -8.74
C ARG A 41 -12.72 -0.52 -8.92
N LEU A 42 -11.49 -0.85 -8.56
CA LEU A 42 -11.16 -2.20 -8.18
C LEU A 42 -12.30 -2.55 -7.23
N SER A 43 -13.29 -3.25 -7.78
CA SER A 43 -14.34 -3.83 -6.97
C SER A 43 -13.54 -4.61 -5.95
N HIS A 44 -13.54 -4.11 -4.71
CA HIS A 44 -13.18 -4.95 -3.60
C HIS A 44 -14.16 -6.12 -3.69
N THR A 45 -13.81 -7.09 -4.52
CA THR A 45 -14.28 -8.45 -4.31
C THR A 45 -13.94 -8.65 -2.84
N ASN A 46 -14.97 -8.83 -2.03
CA ASN A 46 -14.85 -9.24 -0.64
C ASN A 46 -14.24 -10.64 -0.62
N THR A 47 -13.04 -10.77 -1.13
CA THR A 47 -12.15 -11.85 -0.75
C THR A 47 -11.84 -11.52 0.69
N GLU A 48 -12.22 -12.39 1.61
CA GLU A 48 -11.93 -12.28 3.04
C GLU A 48 -10.40 -12.35 3.22
N GLY A 49 -9.69 -11.34 2.69
CA GLY A 49 -8.25 -11.22 2.78
C GLY A 49 -7.84 -10.96 4.24
N ILE A 50 -6.67 -11.40 4.58
CA ILE A 50 -6.03 -11.17 5.87
C ILE A 50 -5.23 -9.88 5.78
N ASP A 51 -5.27 -9.06 6.82
CA ASP A 51 -4.38 -7.91 6.96
C ASP A 51 -3.13 -8.31 7.73
N ILE A 52 -1.99 -8.16 7.10
CA ILE A 52 -0.71 -8.61 7.61
C ILE A 52 0.26 -7.44 7.71
N MET A 53 0.84 -7.20 8.88
CA MET A 53 1.96 -6.28 9.05
C MET A 53 3.24 -7.08 9.27
N LEU A 54 4.22 -6.88 8.39
CA LEU A 54 5.57 -7.42 8.56
C LEU A 54 6.40 -6.37 9.31
N ALA A 55 6.84 -6.70 10.52
CA ALA A 55 7.73 -5.88 11.33
C ALA A 55 9.15 -6.45 11.23
N ILE A 56 10.05 -5.71 10.59
CA ILE A 56 11.40 -6.15 10.24
C ILE A 56 12.40 -5.38 11.06
N ASP A 57 13.22 -6.11 11.81
CA ASP A 57 14.36 -5.60 12.54
C ASP A 57 15.47 -5.15 11.57
N VAL A 58 15.95 -3.92 11.75
CA VAL A 58 17.05 -3.35 10.95
C VAL A 58 18.20 -2.87 11.83
N SER A 59 18.27 -3.35 13.08
CA SER A 59 19.35 -3.08 14.02
C SER A 59 20.70 -3.59 13.50
N GLY A 60 21.78 -3.13 14.12
CA GLY A 60 23.14 -3.51 13.74
C GLY A 60 23.41 -5.01 13.87
N SER A 61 22.73 -5.74 14.78
CA SER A 61 22.85 -7.22 14.91
C SER A 61 22.43 -7.97 13.64
N MET A 62 21.49 -7.41 12.87
CA MET A 62 21.03 -7.98 11.61
C MET A 62 22.07 -7.96 10.47
N LEU A 63 23.23 -7.32 10.69
CA LEU A 63 24.37 -7.38 9.77
C LEU A 63 25.28 -8.60 10.02
N ALA A 64 24.96 -9.43 11.02
CA ALA A 64 25.71 -10.66 11.30
C ALA A 64 25.64 -11.61 10.10
N ARG A 65 26.80 -12.27 9.80
CA ARG A 65 27.00 -13.11 8.61
C ARG A 65 26.92 -14.60 8.92
N ASP A 66 26.17 -14.99 9.93
CA ASP A 66 25.84 -16.39 10.21
C ASP A 66 24.82 -16.95 9.19
N PHE A 67 24.01 -16.06 8.62
CA PHE A 67 23.27 -16.31 7.37
C PHE A 67 23.99 -15.64 6.19
N ARG A 68 23.96 -16.24 5.03
CA ARG A 68 24.60 -15.70 3.83
C ARG A 68 23.61 -14.90 2.99
N PRO A 69 23.93 -13.64 2.61
CA PRO A 69 25.14 -12.87 2.92
C PRO A 69 25.14 -12.28 4.34
N ASP A 70 23.97 -11.98 4.92
CA ASP A 70 23.72 -11.50 6.26
C ASP A 70 22.24 -11.76 6.65
N ARG A 71 21.92 -11.56 7.96
CA ARG A 71 20.57 -11.83 8.49
C ARG A 71 19.49 -10.96 7.85
N ILE A 72 19.75 -9.65 7.64
CA ILE A 72 18.77 -8.74 7.06
C ILE A 72 18.44 -9.12 5.62
N THR A 73 19.42 -9.56 4.84
CA THR A 73 19.20 -10.04 3.48
C THR A 73 18.36 -11.32 3.47
N ALA A 74 18.71 -12.28 4.34
CA ALA A 74 17.92 -13.51 4.48
C ALA A 74 16.48 -13.23 4.92
N ALA A 75 16.27 -12.33 5.90
CA ALA A 75 14.94 -11.92 6.32
C ALA A 75 14.14 -11.27 5.18
N LYS A 76 14.78 -10.43 4.36
CA LYS A 76 14.15 -9.81 3.17
C LYS A 76 13.79 -10.83 2.09
N GLU A 77 14.62 -11.83 1.85
CA GLU A 77 14.33 -12.92 0.90
C GLU A 77 13.11 -13.72 1.34
N VAL A 78 13.05 -14.10 2.62
CA VAL A 78 11.88 -14.81 3.19
C VAL A 78 10.64 -13.95 3.13
N ALA A 79 10.72 -12.68 3.55
CA ALA A 79 9.59 -11.74 3.48
C ALA A 79 9.13 -11.51 2.03
N GLY A 80 10.07 -11.41 1.09
CA GLY A 80 9.77 -11.24 -0.33
C GLY A 80 9.04 -12.43 -0.93
N SER A 81 9.49 -13.65 -0.63
CA SER A 81 8.80 -14.88 -1.02
C SER A 81 7.41 -14.98 -0.40
N PHE A 82 7.30 -14.64 0.89
CA PHE A 82 6.01 -14.62 1.58
C PHE A 82 5.03 -13.64 0.93
N ILE A 83 5.47 -12.43 0.57
CA ILE A 83 4.63 -11.42 -0.11
C ILE A 83 4.16 -11.95 -1.47
N ALA A 84 5.05 -12.59 -2.25
CA ALA A 84 4.74 -13.09 -3.58
C ALA A 84 3.66 -14.19 -3.57
N ASP A 85 3.57 -14.98 -2.52
CA ASP A 85 2.61 -16.08 -2.38
C ASP A 85 1.23 -15.63 -1.85
N ARG A 86 1.05 -14.35 -1.50
CA ARG A 86 -0.16 -13.84 -0.84
C ARG A 86 -1.03 -13.00 -1.78
N TYR A 87 -1.72 -13.65 -2.69
CA TYR A 87 -2.70 -13.00 -3.57
C TYR A 87 -4.00 -12.71 -2.79
N GLY A 88 -4.40 -11.43 -2.78
CA GLY A 88 -5.66 -11.00 -2.16
C GLY A 88 -5.54 -10.54 -0.70
N ASP A 89 -4.42 -10.80 -0.02
CA ASP A 89 -4.15 -10.26 1.31
C ASP A 89 -3.61 -8.83 1.21
N ARG A 90 -3.89 -7.99 2.20
CA ARG A 90 -3.25 -6.68 2.34
C ARG A 90 -2.03 -6.81 3.24
N ILE A 91 -0.89 -6.39 2.74
CA ILE A 91 0.36 -6.48 3.49
C ILE A 91 0.93 -5.07 3.66
N GLY A 92 1.44 -4.78 4.85
CA GLY A 92 2.19 -3.56 5.15
C GLY A 92 3.55 -3.89 5.74
N LEU A 93 4.45 -2.91 5.74
CA LEU A 93 5.82 -3.05 6.22
C LEU A 93 6.12 -2.02 7.32
N VAL A 94 6.67 -2.49 8.42
CA VAL A 94 7.26 -1.68 9.49
C VAL A 94 8.73 -2.07 9.60
N ALA A 95 9.62 -1.09 9.64
CA ALA A 95 11.02 -1.29 9.99
C ALA A 95 11.26 -0.71 11.37
N PHE A 96 12.05 -1.42 12.19
CA PHE A 96 12.38 -0.95 13.53
C PHE A 96 13.84 -1.29 13.90
N ALA A 97 14.42 -0.43 14.71
CA ALA A 97 15.69 -0.59 15.39
C ALA A 97 15.58 0.10 16.76
N GLY A 98 16.29 1.17 17.08
CA GLY A 98 16.06 2.00 18.26
C GLY A 98 14.69 2.69 18.25
N GLU A 99 14.18 2.99 17.05
CA GLU A 99 12.86 3.53 16.79
C GLU A 99 12.12 2.65 15.77
N ALA A 100 10.83 2.95 15.51
CA ALA A 100 10.03 2.23 14.53
C ALA A 100 9.29 3.18 13.59
N PHE A 101 9.27 2.84 12.29
CA PHE A 101 8.52 3.58 11.30
C PHE A 101 7.81 2.67 10.31
N THR A 102 6.74 3.20 9.72
CA THR A 102 5.99 2.49 8.67
C THR A 102 6.66 2.71 7.33
N GLN A 103 7.20 1.65 6.74
CA GLN A 103 7.80 1.66 5.41
C GLN A 103 6.73 1.59 4.31
N SER A 104 5.65 0.83 4.55
CA SER A 104 4.48 0.75 3.68
C SER A 104 3.22 0.57 4.50
N PRO A 105 2.15 1.33 4.19
CA PRO A 105 0.83 1.01 4.72
C PRO A 105 0.32 -0.31 4.13
N LEU A 106 -0.82 -0.80 4.63
CA LEU A 106 -1.50 -1.97 4.08
C LEU A 106 -1.87 -1.75 2.61
N THR A 107 -1.41 -2.62 1.74
CA THR A 107 -1.68 -2.60 0.31
C THR A 107 -1.74 -4.00 -0.27
N THR A 108 -2.44 -4.17 -1.39
CA THR A 108 -2.45 -5.39 -2.21
C THR A 108 -1.44 -5.33 -3.35
N ASP A 109 -0.76 -4.18 -3.54
CA ASP A 109 0.26 -4.00 -4.58
C ASP A 109 1.58 -4.65 -4.17
N GLN A 110 1.73 -5.91 -4.54
CA GLN A 110 2.94 -6.69 -4.26
C GLN A 110 4.19 -6.10 -4.92
N GLY A 111 4.07 -5.49 -6.10
CA GLY A 111 5.20 -4.89 -6.82
C GLY A 111 5.79 -3.70 -6.05
N THR A 112 4.92 -2.83 -5.56
CA THR A 112 5.32 -1.72 -4.68
C THR A 112 5.91 -2.22 -3.37
N LEU A 113 5.30 -3.25 -2.74
CA LEU A 113 5.83 -3.85 -1.50
C LEU A 113 7.23 -4.42 -1.69
N GLN A 114 7.47 -5.20 -2.76
CA GLN A 114 8.79 -5.75 -3.07
C GLN A 114 9.84 -4.64 -3.25
N THR A 115 9.46 -3.57 -3.93
CA THR A 115 10.34 -2.40 -4.13
C THR A 115 10.67 -1.73 -2.79
N LEU A 116 9.68 -1.53 -1.92
CA LEU A 116 9.89 -0.91 -0.60
C LEU A 116 10.67 -1.83 0.34
N LEU A 117 10.42 -3.14 0.31
CA LEU A 117 11.19 -4.14 1.05
C LEU A 117 12.67 -4.13 0.65
N SER A 118 12.97 -4.03 -0.65
CA SER A 118 14.35 -3.97 -1.15
C SER A 118 15.13 -2.77 -0.61
N ARG A 119 14.46 -1.65 -0.33
CA ARG A 119 15.05 -0.41 0.19
C ARG A 119 15.33 -0.45 1.69
N ILE A 120 14.75 -1.39 2.42
CA ILE A 120 15.03 -1.58 3.85
C ILE A 120 16.50 -2.00 4.01
N ARG A 121 17.22 -1.32 4.88
CA ARG A 121 18.63 -1.58 5.20
C ARG A 121 18.94 -1.13 6.62
N SER A 122 19.94 -1.74 7.25
CA SER A 122 20.48 -1.29 8.54
C SER A 122 21.10 0.12 8.41
N GLY A 123 21.06 0.89 9.50
CA GLY A 123 21.58 2.26 9.53
C GLY A 123 20.64 3.34 9.03
N LEU A 124 19.38 3.02 8.71
CA LEU A 124 18.33 4.00 8.40
C LEU A 124 17.78 4.67 9.67
N ILE A 125 17.89 4.01 10.79
CA ILE A 125 17.37 4.40 12.11
C ILE A 125 18.53 4.34 13.10
N GLU A 126 18.43 5.08 14.19
CA GLU A 126 19.35 4.96 15.32
C GLU A 126 19.43 3.51 15.80
N ASP A 127 20.65 3.06 16.12
CA ASP A 127 20.88 1.67 16.49
C ASP A 127 20.21 1.33 17.84
N GLY A 128 19.81 0.09 17.96
CA GLY A 128 19.07 -0.43 19.09
C GLY A 128 18.01 -1.42 18.62
N THR A 129 17.36 -2.12 19.54
CA THR A 129 16.29 -3.08 19.23
C THR A 129 15.07 -2.79 20.09
N ALA A 130 14.15 -1.97 19.57
CA ALA A 130 12.91 -1.56 20.21
C ALA A 130 11.73 -2.39 19.70
N ILE A 131 11.70 -3.68 20.04
CA ILE A 131 10.65 -4.63 19.61
C ILE A 131 9.26 -4.12 19.96
N GLY A 132 9.08 -3.59 21.19
CA GLY A 132 7.81 -3.07 21.65
C GLY A 132 7.30 -1.90 20.81
N ASN A 133 8.19 -0.99 20.37
CA ASN A 133 7.84 0.12 19.50
C ASN A 133 7.50 -0.38 18.09
N GLY A 134 8.22 -1.37 17.57
CA GLY A 134 7.92 -2.04 16.30
C GLY A 134 6.52 -2.66 16.29
N LEU A 135 6.21 -3.43 17.35
CA LEU A 135 4.89 -4.02 17.53
C LEU A 135 3.80 -2.96 17.69
N ALA A 136 4.01 -1.92 18.51
CA ALA A 136 3.03 -0.86 18.71
C ALA A 136 2.73 -0.10 17.40
N THR A 137 3.76 0.15 16.58
CA THR A 137 3.59 0.76 15.26
C THR A 137 2.77 -0.13 14.33
N ALA A 138 3.05 -1.43 14.28
CA ALA A 138 2.30 -2.40 13.49
C ALA A 138 0.83 -2.52 13.97
N ILE A 139 0.59 -2.58 15.28
CA ILE A 139 -0.75 -2.61 15.89
C ILE A 139 -1.54 -1.35 15.49
N ASN A 140 -0.92 -0.18 15.56
CA ASN A 140 -1.57 1.08 15.21
C ASN A 140 -2.02 1.11 13.73
N ARG A 141 -1.24 0.48 12.83
CA ARG A 141 -1.63 0.35 11.41
C ARG A 141 -2.77 -0.63 11.16
N LEU A 142 -2.90 -1.65 12.02
CA LEU A 142 -4.00 -2.63 11.94
C LEU A 142 -5.27 -2.18 12.70
N ARG A 143 -5.16 -1.17 13.54
CA ARG A 143 -6.29 -0.73 14.40
C ARG A 143 -7.51 -0.30 13.59
N GLU A 144 -7.30 0.42 12.49
CA GLU A 144 -8.36 0.93 11.63
C GLU A 144 -8.78 -0.08 10.54
N SER A 145 -8.20 -1.26 10.55
CA SER A 145 -8.55 -2.32 9.61
C SER A 145 -9.88 -2.95 9.97
N GLU A 146 -10.74 -3.15 8.98
CA GLU A 146 -12.01 -3.87 9.07
C GLU A 146 -11.88 -5.37 8.75
N ALA A 147 -10.65 -5.87 8.47
CA ALA A 147 -10.43 -7.27 8.16
C ALA A 147 -10.80 -8.17 9.36
N LYS A 148 -11.42 -9.30 9.07
CA LYS A 148 -11.79 -10.32 10.10
C LYS A 148 -10.54 -10.92 10.76
N SER A 149 -9.45 -11.03 10.03
CA SER A 149 -8.18 -11.57 10.53
C SER A 149 -7.08 -10.53 10.38
N LYS A 150 -6.38 -10.25 11.48
CA LYS A 150 -5.27 -9.31 11.58
C LYS A 150 -4.06 -10.03 12.14
N VAL A 151 -2.93 -9.88 11.46
CA VAL A 151 -1.71 -10.61 11.78
C VAL A 151 -0.52 -9.67 11.78
N ILE A 152 0.38 -9.84 12.74
CA ILE A 152 1.71 -9.25 12.73
C ILE A 152 2.72 -10.38 12.67
N ILE A 153 3.69 -10.28 11.77
CA ILE A 153 4.84 -11.18 11.69
C ILE A 153 6.06 -10.35 12.06
N LEU A 154 6.73 -10.72 13.14
CA LEU A 154 7.91 -10.07 13.66
C LEU A 154 9.15 -10.84 13.21
N LEU A 155 10.02 -10.18 12.45
CA LEU A 155 11.30 -10.72 12.00
C LEU A 155 12.41 -9.99 12.78
N THR A 156 12.96 -10.65 13.79
CA THR A 156 14.03 -10.13 14.66
C THR A 156 14.95 -11.26 15.08
N ASP A 157 16.20 -10.92 15.34
CA ASP A 157 17.21 -11.83 15.93
C ASP A 157 17.61 -11.39 17.34
N GLY A 158 17.06 -10.26 17.79
CA GLY A 158 17.54 -9.55 18.96
C GLY A 158 16.68 -9.69 20.20
N VAL A 159 17.32 -9.28 21.30
CA VAL A 159 16.66 -9.06 22.58
C VAL A 159 16.32 -7.58 22.68
N ASN A 160 15.11 -7.26 23.14
CA ASN A 160 14.70 -5.86 23.32
C ASN A 160 15.65 -5.15 24.29
N ASN A 161 16.33 -4.13 23.82
CA ASN A 161 17.26 -3.32 24.59
C ASN A 161 16.97 -1.82 24.51
N HIS A 162 16.00 -1.43 23.73
CA HIS A 162 15.58 -0.03 23.47
C HIS A 162 14.06 0.09 23.44
N GLY A 163 13.59 1.34 23.43
CA GLY A 163 12.17 1.68 23.27
C GLY A 163 11.45 1.90 24.59
N GLU A 164 10.39 2.68 24.53
CA GLU A 164 9.55 3.06 25.69
C GLU A 164 8.51 1.99 26.03
N ILE A 165 8.16 1.15 25.06
CA ILE A 165 7.13 0.12 25.20
C ILE A 165 7.77 -1.25 25.37
N ALA A 166 7.45 -1.93 26.47
CA ALA A 166 7.89 -3.30 26.67
C ALA A 166 7.21 -4.23 25.64
N PRO A 167 7.93 -5.21 25.05
CA PRO A 167 7.35 -6.13 24.06
C PRO A 167 6.12 -6.87 24.57
N LEU A 168 6.11 -7.28 25.83
CA LEU A 168 4.99 -7.97 26.46
C LEU A 168 3.74 -7.07 26.52
N THR A 169 3.90 -5.81 26.88
CA THR A 169 2.81 -4.83 26.90
C THR A 169 2.23 -4.62 25.51
N ALA A 170 3.09 -4.51 24.48
CA ALA A 170 2.63 -4.42 23.11
C ALA A 170 1.86 -5.69 22.67
N ALA A 171 2.32 -6.88 23.06
CA ALA A 171 1.64 -8.14 22.78
C ALA A 171 0.29 -8.24 23.48
N GLU A 172 0.14 -7.74 24.70
CA GLU A 172 -1.14 -7.67 25.41
C GLU A 172 -2.13 -6.73 24.70
N ILE A 173 -1.65 -5.59 24.19
CA ILE A 173 -2.47 -4.67 23.38
C ILE A 173 -2.91 -5.35 22.08
N ALA A 174 -2.00 -6.05 21.38
CA ALA A 174 -2.35 -6.82 20.18
C ALA A 174 -3.46 -7.84 20.47
N LYS A 175 -3.32 -8.61 21.55
CA LYS A 175 -4.31 -9.59 21.99
C LYS A 175 -5.66 -8.95 22.29
N ALA A 176 -5.69 -7.81 22.97
CA ALA A 176 -6.92 -7.06 23.28
C ALA A 176 -7.63 -6.56 22.01
N GLN A 177 -6.89 -6.33 20.92
CA GLN A 177 -7.42 -5.91 19.61
C GLN A 177 -7.69 -7.09 18.65
N GLY A 178 -7.55 -8.34 19.10
CA GLY A 178 -7.76 -9.53 18.28
C GLY A 178 -6.68 -9.71 17.19
N ILE A 179 -5.50 -9.11 17.36
CA ILE A 179 -4.37 -9.22 16.44
C ILE A 179 -3.49 -10.40 16.88
N ARG A 180 -3.16 -11.29 15.94
CA ARG A 180 -2.24 -12.41 16.21
C ARG A 180 -0.81 -11.96 15.89
N VAL A 181 0.12 -12.27 16.77
CA VAL A 181 1.55 -11.98 16.60
C VAL A 181 2.30 -13.29 16.45
N TYR A 182 3.09 -13.37 15.39
CA TYR A 182 4.03 -14.48 15.11
C TYR A 182 5.46 -13.93 15.10
N THR A 183 6.41 -14.74 15.58
CA THR A 183 7.84 -14.44 15.63
C THR A 183 8.66 -15.57 15.05
#